data_6b3937867eb647fdc330dd4aa06ee988
#
_entry.id   6b3937867eb647fdc330dd4aa06ee988
#
_cell.length_a   1.000
_cell.length_b   1.000
_cell.length_c   1.000
_cell.angle_alpha   90.00
_cell.angle_beta   90.00
_cell.angle_gamma   90.00
#
_symmetry.space_group_name_H-M   'P 1'
#
loop_
_entity.id
_entity.type
_entity.pdbx_description
1 polymer ?
#
loop_
_entity_poly.entity_id
_entity_poly.type
_entity_poly.pdbx_seq_one_letter_code
_entity_poly.pdbx_strand_id
1 'polypeptide(L)'
;MKGNEKVIAMLNDLLADELTAVSQYMVHAEMCANWHYKKLAEAVEKRAIDEMKHAEKHIGRILFLEGTPIVSNLKPMHIGADVEAQLKNDTAAEVGAVGAYNAGIQLAVKCGDNGTREMLEGILADEEVHLDWLEAQVEQIRQMGLSSYLVEQLG
;
A
#
# COMPACT_ATOMS: atom_id res chain seq x y z
N MET A 1 -19.93 17.91 -5.31
CA MET A 1 -20.66 17.98 -4.01
C MET A 1 -19.70 18.42 -2.93
N LYS A 2 -20.03 19.45 -2.20
CA LYS A 2 -19.15 19.95 -1.14
C LYS A 2 -19.00 18.92 -0.01
N GLY A 3 -17.78 18.47 0.23
CA GLY A 3 -17.49 17.48 1.26
C GLY A 3 -17.09 18.08 2.61
N ASN A 4 -16.97 17.21 3.61
CA ASN A 4 -16.47 17.58 4.93
C ASN A 4 -14.95 17.79 4.87
N GLU A 5 -14.46 18.88 5.40
CA GLU A 5 -13.02 19.23 5.36
C GLU A 5 -12.13 18.20 6.07
N LYS A 6 -12.62 17.57 7.14
CA LYS A 6 -11.89 16.52 7.86
C LYS A 6 -11.75 15.26 7.01
N VAL A 7 -12.79 14.91 6.26
CA VAL A 7 -12.77 13.78 5.32
C VAL A 7 -11.79 14.04 4.20
N ILE A 8 -11.80 15.24 3.61
CA ILE A 8 -10.86 15.63 2.55
C ILE A 8 -9.42 15.59 3.06
N ALA A 9 -9.15 16.10 4.26
CA ALA A 9 -7.83 16.05 4.87
C ALA A 9 -7.36 14.60 5.10
N MET A 10 -8.24 13.73 5.58
CA MET A 10 -7.96 12.30 5.77
C MET A 10 -7.67 11.62 4.44
N LEU A 11 -8.45 11.90 3.39
CA LEU A 11 -8.22 11.34 2.05
C LEU A 11 -6.87 11.79 1.48
N ASN A 12 -6.47 13.03 1.68
CA ASN A 12 -5.15 13.52 1.26
C ASN A 12 -4.02 12.85 2.05
N ASP A 13 -4.22 12.53 3.33
CA ASP A 13 -3.23 11.80 4.11
C ASP A 13 -3.08 10.35 3.61
N LEU A 14 -4.19 9.67 3.33
CA LEU A 14 -4.18 8.34 2.71
C LEU A 14 -3.57 8.36 1.31
N LEU A 15 -3.83 9.40 0.51
CA LEU A 15 -3.21 9.59 -0.81
C LEU A 15 -1.69 9.68 -0.69
N ALA A 16 -1.18 10.41 0.30
CA ALA A 16 0.25 10.49 0.57
C ALA A 16 0.84 9.11 0.92
N ASP A 17 0.14 8.31 1.73
CA ASP A 17 0.54 6.95 2.05
C ASP A 17 0.63 6.07 0.80
N GLU A 18 -0.39 6.12 -0.07
CA GLU A 18 -0.43 5.34 -1.31
C GLU A 18 0.71 5.71 -2.27
N LEU A 19 0.96 6.99 -2.48
CA LEU A 19 2.05 7.45 -3.35
C LEU A 19 3.42 7.10 -2.79
N THR A 20 3.58 7.11 -1.48
CA THR A 20 4.79 6.64 -0.81
C THR A 20 4.98 5.15 -1.03
N ALA A 21 3.93 4.35 -0.89
CA ALA A 21 3.96 2.91 -1.11
C ALA A 21 4.28 2.57 -2.58
N VAL A 22 3.68 3.27 -3.55
CA VAL A 22 4.01 3.11 -4.98
C VAL A 22 5.51 3.26 -5.21
N SER A 23 6.11 4.31 -4.67
CA SER A 23 7.54 4.59 -4.84
C SER A 23 8.42 3.52 -4.17
N GLN A 24 8.10 3.11 -2.94
CA GLN A 24 8.84 2.07 -2.23
C GLN A 24 8.77 0.74 -2.96
N TYR A 25 7.59 0.30 -3.37
CA TYR A 25 7.38 -1.00 -4.03
C TYR A 25 7.99 -1.01 -5.43
N MET A 26 7.95 0.10 -6.14
CA MET A 26 8.58 0.22 -7.46
C MET A 26 10.09 0.02 -7.36
N VAL A 27 10.75 0.61 -6.36
CA VAL A 27 12.19 0.41 -6.14
C VAL A 27 12.48 -1.03 -5.73
N HIS A 28 11.71 -1.61 -4.81
CA HIS A 28 11.86 -3.01 -4.40
C HIS A 28 11.69 -3.98 -5.58
N ALA A 29 10.69 -3.74 -6.44
CA ALA A 29 10.45 -4.57 -7.63
C ALA A 29 11.65 -4.52 -8.59
N GLU A 30 12.17 -3.34 -8.88
CA GLU A 30 13.35 -3.18 -9.75
C GLU A 30 14.61 -3.80 -9.14
N MET A 31 14.81 -3.70 -7.82
CA MET A 31 15.91 -4.37 -7.14
C MET A 31 15.80 -5.89 -7.27
N CYS A 32 14.60 -6.47 -7.06
CA CYS A 32 14.36 -7.90 -7.25
C CYS A 32 14.61 -8.33 -8.70
N ALA A 33 14.17 -7.52 -9.67
CA ALA A 33 14.43 -7.77 -11.09
C ALA A 33 15.95 -7.74 -11.40
N ASN A 34 16.67 -6.80 -10.83
CA ASN A 34 18.12 -6.69 -10.97
C ASN A 34 18.88 -7.89 -10.39
N TRP A 35 18.35 -8.51 -9.33
CA TRP A 35 18.87 -9.75 -8.76
C TRP A 35 18.37 -11.01 -9.48
N HIS A 36 17.52 -10.86 -10.50
CA HIS A 36 16.89 -11.96 -11.23
C HIS A 36 15.93 -12.82 -10.39
N TYR A 37 15.38 -12.28 -9.30
CA TYR A 37 14.27 -12.90 -8.57
C TYR A 37 12.95 -12.55 -9.25
N LYS A 38 12.71 -13.18 -10.38
CA LYS A 38 11.60 -12.83 -11.29
C LYS A 38 10.23 -12.88 -10.62
N LYS A 39 9.97 -13.93 -9.84
CA LYS A 39 8.65 -14.10 -9.18
C LYS A 39 8.37 -12.97 -8.18
N LEU A 40 9.37 -12.60 -7.37
CA LEU A 40 9.26 -11.47 -6.46
C LEU A 40 9.09 -10.15 -7.21
N ALA A 41 9.88 -9.93 -8.24
CA ALA A 41 9.79 -8.72 -9.05
C ALA A 41 8.38 -8.52 -9.62
N GLU A 42 7.79 -9.56 -10.20
CA GLU A 42 6.43 -9.52 -10.75
C GLU A 42 5.37 -9.28 -9.66
N ALA A 43 5.49 -9.95 -8.52
CA ALA A 43 4.54 -9.79 -7.42
C ALA A 43 4.59 -8.39 -6.81
N VAL A 44 5.79 -7.84 -6.58
CA VAL A 44 5.96 -6.51 -5.99
C VAL A 44 5.58 -5.41 -6.98
N GLU A 45 5.88 -5.57 -8.27
CA GLU A 45 5.43 -4.64 -9.31
C GLU A 45 3.91 -4.57 -9.38
N LYS A 46 3.23 -5.72 -9.36
CA LYS A 46 1.76 -5.76 -9.30
C LYS A 46 1.25 -5.00 -8.10
N ARG A 47 1.92 -5.11 -6.97
CA ARG A 47 1.58 -4.37 -5.75
C ARG A 47 1.68 -2.86 -5.95
N ALA A 48 2.78 -2.39 -6.56
CA ALA A 48 2.95 -0.97 -6.86
C ALA A 48 1.82 -0.45 -7.77
N ILE A 49 1.39 -1.24 -8.74
CA ILE A 49 0.26 -0.89 -9.63
C ILE A 49 -1.05 -0.83 -8.85
N ASP A 50 -1.30 -1.77 -7.95
CA ASP A 50 -2.51 -1.77 -7.11
C ASP A 50 -2.57 -0.49 -6.25
N GLU A 51 -1.45 -0.11 -5.63
CA GLU A 51 -1.36 1.13 -4.83
C GLU A 51 -1.57 2.39 -5.68
N MET A 52 -1.08 2.39 -6.92
CA MET A 52 -1.36 3.49 -7.86
C MET A 52 -2.86 3.62 -8.15
N LYS A 53 -3.56 2.51 -8.32
CA LYS A 53 -5.02 2.50 -8.52
C LYS A 53 -5.77 2.99 -7.27
N HIS A 54 -5.29 2.66 -6.09
CA HIS A 54 -5.83 3.21 -4.84
C HIS A 54 -5.64 4.73 -4.79
N ALA A 55 -4.46 5.23 -5.16
CA ALA A 55 -4.19 6.67 -5.26
C ALA A 55 -5.17 7.37 -6.22
N GLU A 56 -5.44 6.78 -7.38
CA GLU A 56 -6.42 7.31 -8.34
C GLU A 56 -7.83 7.40 -7.73
N LYS A 57 -8.26 6.41 -6.95
CA LYS A 57 -9.55 6.43 -6.25
C LYS A 57 -9.62 7.60 -5.25
N HIS A 58 -8.56 7.84 -4.48
CA HIS A 58 -8.50 8.96 -3.55
C HIS A 58 -8.59 10.30 -4.29
N ILE A 59 -7.82 10.47 -5.36
CA ILE A 59 -7.86 11.69 -6.17
C ILE A 59 -9.28 11.93 -6.69
N GLY A 60 -9.91 10.92 -7.28
CA GLY A 60 -11.27 11.03 -7.79
C GLY A 60 -12.28 11.41 -6.70
N ARG A 61 -12.15 10.81 -5.52
CA ARG A 61 -13.07 11.12 -4.40
C ARG A 61 -12.87 12.53 -3.86
N ILE A 62 -11.62 12.97 -3.72
CA ILE A 62 -11.29 14.34 -3.28
C ILE A 62 -11.89 15.36 -4.26
N LEU A 63 -11.73 15.15 -5.56
CA LEU A 63 -12.31 16.02 -6.58
C LEU A 63 -13.84 16.03 -6.54
N PHE A 64 -14.46 14.87 -6.36
CA PHE A 64 -15.93 14.78 -6.19
C PHE A 64 -16.42 15.58 -4.99
N LEU A 65 -15.64 15.61 -3.90
CA LEU A 65 -15.95 16.36 -2.68
C LEU A 65 -15.55 17.84 -2.76
N GLU A 66 -15.14 18.33 -3.94
CA GLU A 66 -14.69 19.71 -4.19
C GLU A 66 -13.44 20.08 -3.39
N GLY A 67 -12.61 19.08 -3.06
CA GLY A 67 -11.30 19.28 -2.46
C GLY A 67 -10.19 19.38 -3.49
N THR A 68 -8.98 19.69 -3.02
CA THR A 68 -7.78 19.73 -3.84
C THR A 68 -6.89 18.54 -3.52
N PRO A 69 -6.64 17.62 -4.48
CA PRO A 69 -5.69 16.52 -4.26
C PRO A 69 -4.27 17.05 -4.07
N ILE A 70 -3.57 16.54 -3.08
CA ILE A 70 -2.18 16.91 -2.77
C ILE A 70 -1.30 15.68 -3.04
N VAL A 71 -0.40 15.79 -4.03
CA VAL A 71 0.47 14.68 -4.43
C VAL A 71 1.94 14.91 -4.05
N SER A 72 2.24 16.00 -3.35
CA SER A 72 3.60 16.40 -2.97
C SER A 72 3.98 16.06 -1.53
N ASN A 73 3.08 15.49 -0.73
CA ASN A 73 3.30 15.18 0.68
C ASN A 73 3.78 13.73 0.88
N LEU A 74 4.81 13.31 0.14
CA LEU A 74 5.38 11.99 0.30
C LEU A 74 5.95 11.80 1.70
N LYS A 75 5.73 10.61 2.26
CA LYS A 75 6.24 10.22 3.58
C LYS A 75 7.60 9.52 3.44
N PRO A 76 8.34 9.30 4.55
CA PRO A 76 9.60 8.56 4.48
C PRO A 76 9.41 7.16 3.87
N MET A 77 10.33 6.78 2.99
CA MET A 77 10.38 5.47 2.36
C MET A 77 11.46 4.62 3.01
N HIS A 78 11.20 3.34 3.15
CA HIS A 78 12.12 2.39 3.78
C HIS A 78 12.54 1.34 2.76
N ILE A 79 13.63 1.63 2.05
CA ILE A 79 14.16 0.73 1.02
C ILE A 79 15.04 -0.33 1.69
N GLY A 80 14.67 -1.60 1.53
CA GLY A 80 15.44 -2.72 2.06
C GLY A 80 16.65 -3.03 1.17
N ALA A 81 17.80 -3.28 1.80
CA ALA A 81 19.05 -3.59 1.09
C ALA A 81 19.05 -5.01 0.48
N ASP A 82 18.24 -5.90 1.00
CA ASP A 82 18.05 -7.27 0.54
C ASP A 82 16.57 -7.68 0.62
N VAL A 83 16.26 -8.87 0.11
CA VAL A 83 14.87 -9.36 0.03
C VAL A 83 14.22 -9.43 1.42
N GLU A 84 14.93 -9.93 2.43
CA GLU A 84 14.37 -10.06 3.78
C GLU A 84 14.03 -8.70 4.39
N ALA A 85 14.91 -7.72 4.25
CA ALA A 85 14.67 -6.35 4.70
C ALA A 85 13.50 -5.70 3.94
N GLN A 86 13.41 -5.93 2.63
CA GLN A 86 12.32 -5.43 1.81
C GLN A 86 10.96 -5.98 2.27
N LEU A 87 10.87 -7.29 2.49
CA LEU A 87 9.64 -7.93 2.97
C LEU A 87 9.23 -7.39 4.35
N LYS A 88 10.18 -7.16 5.25
CA LYS A 88 9.92 -6.54 6.56
C LYS A 88 9.38 -5.12 6.44
N ASN A 89 10.03 -4.31 5.60
CA ASN A 89 9.64 -2.91 5.40
C ASN A 89 8.25 -2.82 4.74
N ASP A 90 7.97 -3.68 3.77
CA ASP A 90 6.68 -3.72 3.09
C ASP A 90 5.58 -4.22 4.02
N THR A 91 5.87 -5.21 4.88
CA THR A 91 4.92 -5.68 5.90
C THR A 91 4.56 -4.53 6.87
N ALA A 92 5.56 -3.78 7.33
CA ALA A 92 5.32 -2.64 8.21
C ALA A 92 4.46 -1.57 7.53
N ALA A 93 4.69 -1.32 6.24
CA ALA A 93 3.89 -0.38 5.44
C ALA A 93 2.42 -0.83 5.35
N GLU A 94 2.16 -2.11 5.08
CA GLU A 94 0.80 -2.66 4.98
C GLU A 94 0.08 -2.68 6.34
N VAL A 95 0.77 -3.02 7.42
CA VAL A 95 0.20 -2.93 8.78
C VAL A 95 -0.23 -1.50 9.09
N GLY A 96 0.61 -0.52 8.74
CA GLY A 96 0.28 0.89 8.88
C GLY A 96 -0.92 1.30 8.02
N ALA A 97 -0.99 0.81 6.79
CA ALA A 97 -2.11 1.07 5.87
C ALA A 97 -3.43 0.53 6.42
N VAL A 98 -3.46 -0.72 6.88
CA VAL A 98 -4.67 -1.33 7.49
C VAL A 98 -5.17 -0.46 8.66
N GLY A 99 -4.28 -0.01 9.54
CA GLY A 99 -4.63 0.87 10.65
C GLY A 99 -5.20 2.22 10.17
N ALA A 100 -4.55 2.82 9.18
CA ALA A 100 -4.98 4.12 8.62
C ALA A 100 -6.35 4.02 7.92
N TYR A 101 -6.60 2.97 7.17
CA TYR A 101 -7.91 2.74 6.52
C TYR A 101 -9.01 2.49 7.55
N ASN A 102 -8.75 1.71 8.59
CA ASN A 102 -9.73 1.53 9.68
C ASN A 102 -10.07 2.85 10.36
N ALA A 103 -9.09 3.69 10.65
CA ALA A 103 -9.31 5.01 11.23
C ALA A 103 -10.09 5.93 10.27
N GLY A 104 -9.75 5.90 8.98
CA GLY A 104 -10.44 6.68 7.95
C GLY A 104 -11.91 6.28 7.79
N ILE A 105 -12.21 4.98 7.83
CA ILE A 105 -13.57 4.44 7.79
C ILE A 105 -14.39 4.99 8.97
N GLN A 106 -13.84 4.94 10.17
CA GLN A 106 -14.52 5.47 11.35
C GLN A 106 -14.80 6.98 11.24
N LEU A 107 -13.85 7.74 10.70
CA LEU A 107 -14.04 9.18 10.46
C LEU A 107 -15.15 9.44 9.43
N ALA A 108 -15.15 8.70 8.32
CA ALA A 108 -16.19 8.83 7.30
C ALA A 108 -17.57 8.55 7.85
N VAL A 109 -17.72 7.49 8.66
CA VAL A 109 -18.99 7.17 9.36
C VAL A 109 -19.40 8.31 10.28
N LYS A 110 -18.48 8.82 11.10
CA LYS A 110 -18.74 9.91 12.04
C LYS A 110 -19.19 11.19 11.33
N CYS A 111 -18.70 11.44 10.13
CA CYS A 111 -19.07 12.59 9.31
C CYS A 111 -20.29 12.34 8.41
N GLY A 112 -20.89 11.16 8.46
CA GLY A 112 -22.05 10.79 7.64
C GLY A 112 -21.70 10.60 6.15
N ASP A 113 -20.44 10.37 5.81
CA ASP A 113 -19.98 10.16 4.43
C ASP A 113 -19.82 8.67 4.13
N ASN A 114 -20.97 8.01 3.90
CA ASN A 114 -20.99 6.58 3.61
C ASN A 114 -20.40 6.23 2.23
N GLY A 115 -20.41 7.15 1.27
CA GLY A 115 -19.77 6.93 -0.03
C GLY A 115 -18.24 6.82 0.10
N THR A 116 -17.63 7.66 0.92
CA THR A 116 -16.22 7.55 1.27
C THR A 116 -15.96 6.27 2.07
N ARG A 117 -16.78 5.95 3.06
CA ARG A 117 -16.68 4.71 3.84
C ARG A 117 -16.63 3.49 2.93
N GLU A 118 -17.56 3.34 2.00
CA GLU A 118 -17.63 2.20 1.09
C GLU A 118 -16.37 2.08 0.24
N MET A 119 -15.87 3.19 -0.31
CA MET A 119 -14.63 3.21 -1.07
C MET A 119 -13.44 2.75 -0.22
N LEU A 120 -13.32 3.26 1.01
CA LEU A 120 -12.23 2.89 1.93
C LEU A 120 -12.30 1.42 2.35
N GLU A 121 -13.50 0.88 2.57
CA GLU A 121 -13.69 -0.54 2.88
C GLU A 121 -13.20 -1.44 1.73
N GLY A 122 -13.46 -1.05 0.49
CA GLY A 122 -12.96 -1.77 -0.68
C GLY A 122 -11.43 -1.77 -0.77
N ILE A 123 -10.80 -0.64 -0.49
CA ILE A 123 -9.33 -0.55 -0.47
C ILE A 123 -8.76 -1.34 0.72
N LEU A 124 -9.37 -1.24 1.89
CA LEU A 124 -8.96 -2.01 3.07
C LEU A 124 -8.92 -3.52 2.77
N ALA A 125 -9.92 -4.04 2.06
CA ALA A 125 -9.94 -5.45 1.65
C ALA A 125 -8.73 -5.81 0.79
N ASP A 126 -8.33 -4.95 -0.14
CA ASP A 126 -7.12 -5.14 -0.95
C ASP A 126 -5.86 -5.12 -0.08
N GLU A 127 -5.76 -4.16 0.86
CA GLU A 127 -4.61 -4.04 1.78
C GLU A 127 -4.46 -5.28 2.68
N GLU A 128 -5.57 -5.85 3.14
CA GLU A 128 -5.52 -7.09 3.93
C GLU A 128 -5.03 -8.29 3.10
N VAL A 129 -5.41 -8.39 1.82
CA VAL A 129 -4.85 -9.40 0.90
C VAL A 129 -3.35 -9.20 0.70
N HIS A 130 -2.91 -7.96 0.57
CA HIS A 130 -1.49 -7.63 0.47
C HIS A 130 -0.71 -8.04 1.72
N LEU A 131 -1.25 -7.73 2.87
CA LEU A 131 -0.63 -8.08 4.15
C LEU A 131 -0.52 -9.59 4.33
N ASP A 132 -1.59 -10.32 4.04
CA ASP A 132 -1.62 -11.79 4.11
C ASP A 132 -0.53 -12.41 3.23
N TRP A 133 -0.36 -11.92 2.00
CA TRP A 133 0.70 -12.39 1.12
C TRP A 133 2.09 -12.14 1.71
N LEU A 134 2.34 -10.94 2.24
CA LEU A 134 3.64 -10.59 2.86
C LEU A 134 3.93 -11.47 4.09
N GLU A 135 2.95 -11.66 4.95
CA GLU A 135 3.08 -12.53 6.12
C GLU A 135 3.41 -13.97 5.70
N ALA A 136 2.80 -14.47 4.62
CA ALA A 136 3.11 -15.78 4.07
C ALA A 136 4.57 -15.87 3.58
N GLN A 137 5.10 -14.83 2.92
CA GLN A 137 6.50 -14.81 2.48
C GLN A 137 7.45 -14.87 3.69
N VAL A 138 7.20 -14.07 4.70
CA VAL A 138 8.00 -14.05 5.93
C VAL A 138 7.97 -15.42 6.64
N GLU A 139 6.81 -16.04 6.71
CA GLU A 139 6.66 -17.36 7.32
C GLU A 139 7.37 -18.46 6.51
N GLN A 140 7.32 -18.41 5.18
CA GLN A 140 8.07 -19.33 4.32
C GLN A 140 9.58 -19.23 4.57
N ILE A 141 10.11 -18.02 4.69
CA ILE A 141 11.52 -17.82 5.02
C ILE A 141 11.85 -18.44 6.38
N ARG A 142 10.98 -18.26 7.37
CA ARG A 142 11.15 -18.83 8.70
C ARG A 142 11.18 -20.37 8.66
N GLN A 143 10.31 -20.98 7.87
CA GLN A 143 10.18 -22.44 7.79
C GLN A 143 11.28 -23.10 6.97
N MET A 144 11.60 -22.58 5.81
CA MET A 144 12.52 -23.23 4.87
C MET A 144 13.93 -22.61 4.83
N GLY A 145 14.11 -21.48 5.47
CA GLY A 145 15.34 -20.70 5.39
C GLY A 145 15.41 -19.79 4.17
N LEU A 146 16.16 -18.71 4.27
CA LEU A 146 16.25 -17.68 3.22
C LEU A 146 16.78 -18.25 1.91
N SER A 147 17.83 -19.08 1.95
CA SER A 147 18.45 -19.65 0.74
C SER A 147 17.46 -20.48 -0.07
N SER A 148 16.71 -21.36 0.57
CA SER A 148 15.69 -22.19 -0.10
C SER A 148 14.56 -21.33 -0.64
N TYR A 149 14.11 -20.35 0.13
CA TYR A 149 13.09 -19.40 -0.31
C TYR A 149 13.51 -18.65 -1.58
N LEU A 150 14.74 -18.12 -1.61
CA LEU A 150 15.25 -17.36 -2.76
C LEU A 150 15.36 -18.21 -4.03
N VAL A 151 15.72 -19.49 -3.92
CA VAL A 151 15.75 -20.41 -5.06
C VAL A 151 14.38 -20.52 -5.73
N GLU A 152 13.31 -20.57 -4.93
CA GLU A 152 11.94 -20.62 -5.44
C GLU A 152 11.50 -19.32 -6.14
N GLN A 153 12.22 -18.22 -5.95
CA GLN A 153 11.90 -16.93 -6.55
C GLN A 153 12.53 -16.72 -7.93
N LEU A 154 13.44 -17.58 -8.33
CA LEU A 154 14.16 -17.46 -9.61
C LEU A 154 13.25 -17.64 -10.84
N GLY A 155 12.22 -18.43 -10.72
CA GLY A 155 11.22 -18.60 -11.77
C GLY A 155 11.73 -19.22 -13.02
#